data_d9f8e4c9dd0b5ad39baa3612da4147af
#
_entry.id   d9f8e4c9dd0b5ad39baa3612da4147af
#
_cell.length_a   1.000
_cell.length_b   1.000
_cell.length_c   1.000
_cell.angle_alpha   90.00
_cell.angle_beta   90.00
_cell.angle_gamma   90.00
#
_symmetry.space_group_name_H-M   'P 1'
#
loop_
_entity.id
_entity.type
_entity.pdbx_description
1 polymer ?
#
loop_
_entity_poly.entity_id
_entity_poly.type
_entity_poly.pdbx_seq_one_letter_code
_entity_poly.pdbx_strand_id
1 'polypeptide(L)'
;NYKRVTVPVITHLDVDSWTELNRPPPGSGMSACYFTFDAEFKWANDRFWKPGEKAWVPMMSGGLLAMSKRWWDELGGYDPEMKGWGGENIDQSLRIWLCGGEIVTVRDSYIAHMWRDGSNKKTAVNYQSVGDSGRNRWRAVSAWLGTFQKVVLQYPDFKRFLGKPKEDLSSYAKIQKRLQCQNFGSYIDRFSDIYFKSGVLPANTFNLESMQQPGFCLTASGFQLGHAKVAEGQLGVVKCDSTSSFQKWHHANRAASEN
;
A
#
# COMPACT_ATOMS: atom_id res chain seq x y z
N ASN A 1 8.02 8.45 -23.38
CA ASN A 1 6.81 8.77 -22.60
C ASN A 1 7.20 9.61 -21.38
N TYR A 2 6.92 10.91 -21.40
CA TYR A 2 7.28 11.81 -20.28
C TYR A 2 6.46 11.58 -19.01
N LYS A 3 5.35 10.86 -19.10
CA LYS A 3 4.49 10.46 -17.96
C LYS A 3 4.93 9.15 -17.29
N ARG A 4 6.03 8.55 -17.76
CA ARG A 4 6.61 7.35 -17.14
C ARG A 4 7.48 7.74 -15.96
N VAL A 5 7.23 7.09 -14.84
CA VAL A 5 8.06 7.11 -13.65
C VAL A 5 8.82 5.80 -13.59
N THR A 6 10.09 5.85 -13.26
CA THR A 6 10.94 4.67 -13.13
C THR A 6 11.42 4.51 -11.70
N VAL A 7 11.47 3.26 -11.24
CA VAL A 7 12.04 2.89 -9.94
C VAL A 7 13.15 1.86 -10.13
N PRO A 8 14.25 1.95 -9.36
CA PRO A 8 15.33 0.97 -9.43
C PRO A 8 14.95 -0.32 -8.71
N VAL A 9 15.76 -1.34 -8.88
CA VAL A 9 15.78 -2.50 -7.98
C VAL A 9 16.51 -2.09 -6.70
N ILE A 10 15.82 -2.19 -5.57
CA ILE A 10 16.37 -1.83 -4.26
C ILE A 10 17.00 -3.08 -3.66
N THR A 11 18.28 -2.99 -3.36
CA THR A 11 19.05 -4.03 -2.70
C THR A 11 19.35 -3.62 -1.26
N HIS A 12 20.07 -4.42 -0.52
CA HIS A 12 20.43 -4.13 0.86
C HIS A 12 21.85 -3.57 0.95
N LEU A 13 22.04 -2.49 1.68
CA LEU A 13 23.34 -1.97 2.08
C LEU A 13 23.63 -2.37 3.52
N ASP A 14 24.68 -3.17 3.73
CA ASP A 14 25.12 -3.53 5.08
C ASP A 14 25.67 -2.30 5.82
N VAL A 15 25.23 -2.10 7.06
CA VAL A 15 25.55 -0.91 7.85
C VAL A 15 26.98 -0.88 8.38
N ASP A 16 27.62 -2.05 8.52
CA ASP A 16 28.97 -2.17 9.07
C ASP A 16 30.03 -2.19 7.99
N SER A 17 29.83 -2.99 6.97
CA SER A 17 30.78 -3.16 5.88
C SER A 17 30.60 -2.20 4.71
N TRP A 18 29.43 -1.55 4.62
CA TRP A 18 29.04 -0.71 3.48
C TRP A 18 29.05 -1.48 2.14
N THR A 19 28.85 -2.78 2.22
CA THR A 19 28.75 -3.65 1.04
C THR A 19 27.30 -3.86 0.65
N GLU A 20 27.06 -3.97 -0.66
CA GLU A 20 25.77 -4.32 -1.19
C GLU A 20 25.54 -5.83 -1.06
N LEU A 21 24.39 -6.18 -0.50
CA LEU A 21 23.94 -7.56 -0.32
C LEU A 21 22.67 -7.84 -1.13
N ASN A 22 22.47 -9.11 -1.46
CA ASN A 22 21.23 -9.59 -2.07
C ASN A 22 20.89 -8.98 -3.44
N ARG A 23 21.90 -8.63 -4.24
CA ARG A 23 21.68 -8.19 -5.61
C ARG A 23 21.20 -9.37 -6.45
N PRO A 24 20.01 -9.31 -7.04
CA PRO A 24 19.54 -10.34 -7.95
C PRO A 24 20.31 -10.28 -9.28
N PRO A 25 20.29 -11.38 -10.08
CA PRO A 25 20.86 -11.36 -11.43
C PRO A 25 20.29 -10.21 -12.27
N PRO A 26 21.08 -9.66 -13.22
CA PRO A 26 20.62 -8.59 -14.09
C PRO A 26 19.32 -8.94 -14.80
N GLY A 27 18.38 -8.01 -14.81
CA GLY A 27 17.09 -8.17 -15.46
C GLY A 27 16.04 -8.99 -14.70
N SER A 28 16.40 -9.63 -13.57
CA SER A 28 15.50 -10.49 -12.79
C SER A 28 14.88 -9.78 -11.57
N GLY A 29 15.51 -8.71 -11.08
CA GLY A 29 15.05 -8.01 -9.89
C GLY A 29 13.83 -7.15 -10.13
N MET A 30 13.03 -6.96 -9.08
CA MET A 30 11.91 -6.05 -9.08
C MET A 30 11.72 -5.48 -7.67
N SER A 31 11.49 -4.16 -7.59
CA SER A 31 11.12 -3.49 -6.33
C SER A 31 9.77 -2.85 -6.52
N ALA A 32 8.75 -3.59 -6.12
CA ALA A 32 7.37 -3.17 -6.26
C ALA A 32 6.60 -3.38 -4.98
N CYS A 33 5.69 -2.47 -4.72
CA CYS A 33 4.75 -2.57 -3.63
C CYS A 33 3.32 -2.57 -4.18
N TYR A 34 2.37 -2.92 -3.34
CA TYR A 34 0.95 -2.80 -3.61
C TYR A 34 0.25 -2.17 -2.41
N PHE A 35 -0.85 -1.48 -2.66
CA PHE A 35 -1.65 -0.84 -1.63
C PHE A 35 -2.49 -1.87 -0.87
N THR A 36 -2.61 -1.68 0.44
CA THR A 36 -3.50 -2.45 1.31
C THR A 36 -4.50 -1.52 2.02
N PHE A 37 -5.70 -2.04 2.35
CA PHE A 37 -6.80 -1.21 2.83
C PHE A 37 -6.65 -0.72 4.28
N ASP A 38 -5.56 -1.08 4.94
CA ASP A 38 -5.07 -0.41 6.14
C ASP A 38 -4.25 0.86 5.83
N ALA A 39 -4.38 1.34 4.58
CA ALA A 39 -3.65 2.48 4.03
C ALA A 39 -2.13 2.34 4.18
N GLU A 40 -1.64 1.13 4.01
CA GLU A 40 -0.22 0.80 3.95
C GLU A 40 0.16 0.33 2.55
N PHE A 41 1.45 0.12 2.35
CA PHE A 41 1.99 -0.58 1.19
C PHE A 41 2.73 -1.83 1.66
N LYS A 42 2.60 -2.89 0.88
CA LYS A 42 3.31 -4.14 1.12
C LYS A 42 4.25 -4.40 -0.04
N TRP A 43 5.43 -4.90 0.28
CA TRP A 43 6.34 -5.40 -0.73
C TRP A 43 5.70 -6.59 -1.43
N ALA A 44 5.65 -6.51 -2.75
CA ALA A 44 5.27 -7.66 -3.55
C ALA A 44 6.45 -8.62 -3.59
N ASN A 45 6.25 -9.79 -3.03
CA ASN A 45 7.15 -10.89 -3.32
C ASN A 45 6.90 -11.32 -4.77
N ASP A 46 7.85 -11.98 -5.42
CA ASP A 46 7.80 -12.48 -6.81
C ASP A 46 6.57 -13.35 -7.13
N ARG A 47 5.80 -13.71 -6.12
CA ARG A 47 4.55 -14.48 -6.23
C ARG A 47 3.48 -13.83 -7.09
N PHE A 48 3.50 -12.49 -7.23
CA PHE A 48 2.48 -11.73 -7.93
C PHE A 48 2.90 -11.31 -9.34
N TRP A 49 4.18 -11.45 -9.68
CA TRP A 49 4.72 -11.05 -10.97
C TRP A 49 5.27 -12.22 -11.74
N LYS A 50 4.77 -12.42 -12.96
CA LYS A 50 5.37 -13.34 -13.90
C LYS A 50 6.47 -12.62 -14.67
N PRO A 51 7.68 -13.21 -14.80
CA PRO A 51 8.71 -12.68 -15.69
C PRO A 51 8.17 -12.59 -17.13
N GLY A 52 8.41 -11.48 -17.80
CA GLY A 52 8.02 -11.29 -19.21
C GLY A 52 6.88 -10.31 -19.46
N GLU A 53 6.09 -9.99 -18.47
CA GLU A 53 5.06 -8.95 -18.57
C GLU A 53 5.64 -7.55 -18.26
N LYS A 54 4.83 -6.51 -18.51
CA LYS A 54 5.22 -5.13 -18.23
C LYS A 54 5.70 -5.02 -16.78
N ALA A 55 6.90 -4.47 -16.59
CA ALA A 55 7.48 -4.25 -15.26
C ALA A 55 6.75 -3.14 -14.47
N TRP A 56 5.43 -3.18 -14.49
CA TRP A 56 4.60 -2.21 -13.79
C TRP A 56 4.66 -2.38 -12.29
N VAL A 57 4.78 -1.26 -11.60
CA VAL A 57 4.82 -1.17 -10.15
C VAL A 57 3.52 -0.53 -9.69
N PRO A 58 2.61 -1.26 -9.04
CA PRO A 58 1.35 -0.69 -8.56
C PRO A 58 1.57 0.48 -7.61
N MET A 59 2.56 0.34 -6.72
CA MET A 59 2.93 1.35 -5.75
C MET A 59 4.44 1.36 -5.54
N MET A 60 5.04 2.52 -5.59
CA MET A 60 6.46 2.69 -5.31
C MET A 60 6.70 2.87 -3.80
N SER A 61 7.92 2.59 -3.34
CA SER A 61 8.31 2.79 -1.93
C SER A 61 8.53 4.26 -1.54
N GLY A 62 8.62 5.16 -2.51
CA GLY A 62 8.62 6.61 -2.32
C GLY A 62 9.99 7.28 -2.43
N GLY A 63 11.06 6.69 -1.92
CA GLY A 63 12.35 7.37 -1.83
C GLY A 63 13.22 7.35 -3.08
N LEU A 64 13.02 6.38 -3.95
CA LEU A 64 13.93 6.08 -5.07
C LEU A 64 13.15 5.98 -6.38
N LEU A 65 13.12 7.10 -7.11
CA LEU A 65 12.40 7.18 -8.37
C LEU A 65 13.05 8.22 -9.30
N ALA A 66 12.76 8.11 -10.58
CA ALA A 66 13.04 9.15 -11.56
C ALA A 66 11.79 9.43 -12.40
N MET A 67 11.53 10.70 -12.65
CA MET A 67 10.46 11.15 -13.53
C MET A 67 10.87 12.44 -14.24
N SER A 68 10.19 12.78 -15.34
CA SER A 68 10.41 14.05 -16.01
C SER A 68 9.95 15.22 -15.13
N LYS A 69 10.70 16.33 -15.16
CA LYS A 69 10.28 17.56 -14.46
C LYS A 69 8.89 18.01 -14.93
N ARG A 70 8.59 17.91 -16.22
CA ARG A 70 7.28 18.24 -16.78
C ARG A 70 6.16 17.45 -16.09
N TRP A 71 6.34 16.13 -15.91
CA TRP A 71 5.31 15.29 -15.26
C TRP A 71 5.18 15.60 -13.78
N TRP A 72 6.30 15.86 -13.10
CA TRP A 72 6.31 16.35 -11.73
C TRP A 72 5.49 17.62 -11.55
N ASP A 73 5.71 18.60 -12.42
CA ASP A 73 4.99 19.88 -12.36
C ASP A 73 3.49 19.71 -12.70
N GLU A 74 3.16 18.87 -13.68
CA GLU A 74 1.78 18.55 -14.03
C GLU A 74 1.04 17.83 -12.88
N LEU A 75 1.73 16.95 -12.15
CA LEU A 75 1.17 16.27 -10.97
C LEU A 75 1.10 17.16 -9.72
N GLY A 76 1.78 18.30 -9.70
CA GLY A 76 1.77 19.26 -8.59
C GLY A 76 2.73 18.92 -7.45
N GLY A 77 3.69 18.01 -7.67
CA GLY A 77 4.69 17.64 -6.67
C GLY A 77 4.14 16.85 -5.48
N TYR A 78 4.84 16.87 -4.37
CA TYR A 78 4.34 16.31 -3.11
C TYR A 78 3.30 17.22 -2.45
N ASP A 79 2.40 16.63 -1.68
CA ASP A 79 1.43 17.38 -0.88
C ASP A 79 2.14 18.12 0.27
N PRO A 80 2.15 19.47 0.27
CA PRO A 80 2.84 20.24 1.29
C PRO A 80 2.22 20.11 2.69
N GLU A 81 0.99 19.60 2.77
CA GLU A 81 0.30 19.37 4.04
C GLU A 81 0.68 18.02 4.69
N MET A 82 1.37 17.14 3.98
CA MET A 82 1.97 15.95 4.55
C MET A 82 3.26 16.31 5.26
N LYS A 83 3.34 16.02 6.56
CA LYS A 83 4.50 16.35 7.39
C LYS A 83 5.17 15.08 7.92
N GLY A 84 6.49 15.06 7.87
CA GLY A 84 7.27 13.90 8.29
C GLY A 84 7.20 12.75 7.30
N TRP A 85 7.25 11.54 7.80
CA TRP A 85 7.32 10.32 7.00
C TRP A 85 5.95 9.67 6.79
N GLY A 86 5.73 9.10 5.62
CA GLY A 86 4.62 8.20 5.29
C GLY A 86 3.44 8.90 4.61
N GLY A 87 2.79 8.17 3.73
CA GLY A 87 1.63 8.62 2.95
C GLY A 87 1.98 9.22 1.59
N GLU A 88 3.15 9.82 1.44
CA GLU A 88 3.61 10.44 0.20
C GLU A 88 3.74 9.43 -0.96
N ASN A 89 4.22 8.24 -0.67
CA ASN A 89 4.36 7.17 -1.65
C ASN A 89 3.00 6.65 -2.14
N ILE A 90 2.02 6.55 -1.24
CA ILE A 90 0.64 6.19 -1.57
C ILE A 90 0.03 7.25 -2.47
N ASP A 91 0.11 8.52 -2.05
CA ASP A 91 -0.40 9.64 -2.82
C ASP A 91 0.21 9.70 -4.22
N GLN A 92 1.53 9.72 -4.32
CA GLN A 92 2.22 9.83 -5.61
C GLN A 92 1.92 8.66 -6.53
N SER A 93 1.92 7.43 -6.01
CA SER A 93 1.63 6.25 -6.84
C SER A 93 0.22 6.28 -7.41
N LEU A 94 -0.78 6.55 -6.58
CA LEU A 94 -2.17 6.66 -7.02
C LEU A 94 -2.35 7.84 -7.99
N ARG A 95 -1.74 8.97 -7.70
CA ARG A 95 -1.76 10.17 -8.54
C ARG A 95 -1.20 9.88 -9.93
N ILE A 96 -0.05 9.21 -10.01
CA ILE A 96 0.57 8.83 -11.28
C ILE A 96 -0.36 7.92 -12.09
N TRP A 97 -0.83 6.83 -11.47
CA TRP A 97 -1.66 5.85 -12.16
C TRP A 97 -3.01 6.39 -12.60
N LEU A 98 -3.69 7.10 -11.72
CA LEU A 98 -5.04 7.60 -11.97
C LEU A 98 -5.05 8.78 -12.94
N CYS A 99 -3.96 9.56 -13.01
CA CYS A 99 -3.89 10.72 -13.90
C CYS A 99 -3.21 10.43 -15.24
N GLY A 100 -3.07 9.16 -15.63
CA GLY A 100 -2.66 8.73 -16.97
C GLY A 100 -1.16 8.53 -17.14
N GLY A 101 -0.42 8.41 -16.04
CA GLY A 101 0.99 7.98 -16.04
C GLY A 101 1.16 6.47 -15.83
N GLU A 102 2.40 6.05 -15.68
CA GLU A 102 2.77 4.68 -15.37
C GLU A 102 4.03 4.65 -14.49
N ILE A 103 4.16 3.63 -13.66
CA ILE A 103 5.35 3.37 -12.84
C ILE A 103 5.93 2.03 -13.29
N VAL A 104 7.23 2.00 -13.60
CA VAL A 104 7.92 0.79 -14.07
C VAL A 104 9.23 0.58 -13.32
N THR A 105 9.59 -0.69 -13.06
CA THR A 105 10.92 -1.03 -12.56
C THR A 105 11.93 -1.06 -13.71
N VAL A 106 13.10 -0.43 -13.51
CA VAL A 106 14.28 -0.59 -14.35
C VAL A 106 15.13 -1.71 -13.75
N ARG A 107 15.02 -2.91 -14.33
CA ARG A 107 15.50 -4.16 -13.73
C ARG A 107 17.03 -4.33 -13.69
N ASP A 108 17.76 -3.48 -14.38
CA ASP A 108 19.23 -3.42 -14.43
C ASP A 108 19.80 -2.18 -13.73
N SER A 109 18.95 -1.38 -13.10
CA SER A 109 19.33 -0.25 -12.25
C SER A 109 19.20 -0.63 -10.78
N TYR A 110 20.28 -0.56 -10.02
CA TYR A 110 20.31 -0.99 -8.63
C TYR A 110 20.69 0.16 -7.70
N ILE A 111 20.01 0.21 -6.55
CA ILE A 111 20.38 1.11 -5.46
C ILE A 111 20.38 0.31 -4.17
N ALA A 112 21.54 0.26 -3.50
CA ALA A 112 21.65 -0.35 -2.19
C ALA A 112 21.08 0.60 -1.12
N HIS A 113 20.09 0.12 -0.38
CA HIS A 113 19.40 0.88 0.66
C HIS A 113 19.77 0.35 2.05
N MET A 114 20.23 1.23 2.91
CA MET A 114 20.45 0.91 4.31
C MET A 114 19.12 0.92 5.05
N TRP A 115 18.59 -0.27 5.29
CA TRP A 115 17.33 -0.43 6.01
C TRP A 115 17.51 -0.10 7.48
N ARG A 116 16.52 0.57 8.02
CA ARG A 116 16.47 0.78 9.47
C ARG A 116 16.06 -0.51 10.14
N ASP A 117 16.92 -0.98 11.00
CA ASP A 117 16.66 -2.13 11.85
C ASP A 117 16.66 -1.65 13.31
N GLY A 118 15.53 -1.82 13.99
CA GLY A 118 15.41 -1.45 15.40
C GLY A 118 16.32 -2.24 16.34
N SER A 119 16.83 -3.39 15.89
CA SER A 119 17.84 -4.17 16.61
C SER A 119 19.26 -3.62 16.44
N ASN A 120 19.51 -2.83 15.40
CA ASN A 120 20.81 -2.24 15.11
C ASN A 120 20.88 -0.79 15.62
N LYS A 121 21.62 -0.57 16.70
CA LYS A 121 21.76 0.75 17.33
C LYS A 121 22.28 1.83 16.37
N LYS A 122 23.09 1.48 15.39
CA LYS A 122 23.65 2.44 14.41
C LYS A 122 22.59 2.99 13.46
N THR A 123 21.54 2.23 13.15
CA THR A 123 20.47 2.66 12.28
C THR A 123 19.25 3.18 13.05
N ALA A 124 19.07 2.78 14.30
CA ALA A 124 17.93 3.18 15.13
C ALA A 124 18.07 4.58 15.76
N VAL A 125 19.30 4.97 16.12
CA VAL A 125 19.55 6.16 16.97
C VAL A 125 19.31 7.48 16.24
N ASN A 126 19.48 7.54 14.94
CA ASN A 126 19.46 8.78 14.17
C ASN A 126 18.12 9.12 13.49
N TYR A 127 17.07 8.33 13.75
CA TYR A 127 15.77 8.57 13.14
C TYR A 127 14.72 8.94 14.18
N GLN A 128 14.34 10.20 14.16
CA GLN A 128 13.15 10.66 14.85
C GLN A 128 11.99 10.72 13.85
N SER A 129 10.96 9.91 14.09
CA SER A 129 9.71 10.04 13.34
C SER A 129 9.03 11.34 13.77
N VAL A 130 9.01 12.33 12.88
CA VAL A 130 8.26 13.57 13.09
C VAL A 130 6.98 13.54 12.23
N GLY A 131 5.93 14.19 12.73
CA GLY A 131 4.65 14.25 12.04
C GLY A 131 3.70 13.10 12.37
N ASP A 132 2.57 13.10 11.71
CA ASP A 132 1.51 12.10 11.86
C ASP A 132 1.35 11.31 10.54
N SER A 133 2.03 10.18 10.44
CA SER A 133 1.96 9.31 9.26
C SER A 133 0.54 8.81 8.99
N GLY A 134 -0.26 8.60 10.02
CA GLY A 134 -1.66 8.21 9.88
C GLY A 134 -2.49 9.33 9.24
N ARG A 135 -2.27 10.60 9.61
CA ARG A 135 -2.90 11.74 8.95
C ARG A 135 -2.46 11.88 7.50
N ASN A 136 -1.16 11.73 7.22
CA ASN A 136 -0.65 11.77 5.85
C ASN A 136 -1.31 10.69 4.98
N ARG A 137 -1.37 9.45 5.46
CA ARG A 137 -2.05 8.35 4.78
C ARG A 137 -3.54 8.63 4.59
N TRP A 138 -4.20 9.19 5.61
CA TRP A 138 -5.60 9.57 5.52
C TRP A 138 -5.86 10.66 4.47
N ARG A 139 -4.93 11.61 4.29
CA ARG A 139 -5.01 12.60 3.20
C ARG A 139 -4.97 11.93 1.83
N ALA A 140 -4.03 11.01 1.61
CA ALA A 140 -3.96 10.23 0.36
C ALA A 140 -5.23 9.41 0.12
N VAL A 141 -5.74 8.71 1.14
CA VAL A 141 -6.99 7.94 1.10
C VAL A 141 -8.16 8.85 0.75
N SER A 142 -8.26 10.01 1.41
CA SER A 142 -9.37 10.96 1.20
C SER A 142 -9.35 11.58 -0.18
N ALA A 143 -8.16 11.76 -0.76
CA ALA A 143 -8.00 12.33 -2.09
C ALA A 143 -8.36 11.33 -3.20
N TRP A 144 -7.97 10.04 -3.06
CA TRP A 144 -7.96 9.11 -4.19
C TRP A 144 -8.95 7.97 -4.11
N LEU A 145 -9.32 7.49 -2.91
CA LEU A 145 -10.06 6.24 -2.78
C LEU A 145 -11.58 6.34 -3.00
N GLY A 146 -12.15 7.54 -3.07
CA GLY A 146 -13.59 7.71 -3.27
C GLY A 146 -14.41 6.90 -2.25
N THR A 147 -15.33 6.06 -2.72
CA THR A 147 -16.17 5.22 -1.84
C THR A 147 -15.42 4.15 -1.07
N PHE A 148 -14.22 3.77 -1.51
CA PHE A 148 -13.37 2.80 -0.80
C PHE A 148 -12.80 3.32 0.53
N GLN A 149 -12.88 4.63 0.79
CA GLN A 149 -12.55 5.21 2.11
C GLN A 149 -13.27 4.51 3.25
N LYS A 150 -14.51 4.04 3.02
CA LYS A 150 -15.31 3.32 4.02
C LYS A 150 -14.62 2.04 4.51
N VAL A 151 -13.84 1.38 3.66
CA VAL A 151 -13.07 0.19 4.03
C VAL A 151 -11.93 0.58 4.96
N VAL A 152 -11.17 1.63 4.61
CA VAL A 152 -10.06 2.13 5.43
C VAL A 152 -10.52 2.59 6.80
N LEU A 153 -11.68 3.24 6.89
CA LEU A 153 -12.24 3.70 8.17
C LEU A 153 -12.63 2.58 9.15
N GLN A 154 -12.65 1.32 8.70
CA GLN A 154 -12.88 0.19 9.58
C GLN A 154 -11.63 -0.20 10.40
N TYR A 155 -10.45 0.21 9.93
CA TYR A 155 -9.19 -0.07 10.63
C TYR A 155 -9.00 0.84 11.83
N PRO A 156 -8.50 0.31 12.97
CA PRO A 156 -8.40 1.06 14.22
C PRO A 156 -7.69 2.40 14.09
N ASP A 157 -6.58 2.46 13.36
CA ASP A 157 -5.77 3.67 13.17
C ASP A 157 -6.53 4.80 12.47
N PHE A 158 -7.55 4.46 11.67
CA PHE A 158 -8.33 5.43 10.89
C PHE A 158 -9.70 5.76 11.50
N LYS A 159 -10.17 4.99 12.49
CA LYS A 159 -11.42 5.30 13.20
C LYS A 159 -11.39 6.68 13.84
N ARG A 160 -10.23 7.20 14.22
CA ARG A 160 -10.06 8.54 14.78
C ARG A 160 -10.45 9.68 13.84
N PHE A 161 -10.56 9.40 12.52
CA PHE A 161 -10.99 10.39 11.53
C PHE A 161 -12.50 10.39 11.29
N LEU A 162 -13.24 9.42 11.84
CA LEU A 162 -14.69 9.41 11.79
C LEU A 162 -15.28 10.65 12.49
N GLY A 163 -16.15 11.36 11.80
CA GLY A 163 -16.80 12.57 12.33
C GLY A 163 -15.88 13.78 12.50
N LYS A 164 -14.62 13.69 12.07
CA LYS A 164 -13.71 14.84 12.08
C LYS A 164 -13.97 15.75 10.87
N PRO A 165 -13.61 17.04 10.97
CA PRO A 165 -13.63 17.94 9.82
C PRO A 165 -12.83 17.35 8.66
N LYS A 166 -13.34 17.55 7.45
CA LYS A 166 -12.65 17.11 6.25
C LYS A 166 -11.36 17.88 6.07
N GLU A 167 -10.31 17.19 5.64
CA GLU A 167 -9.07 17.81 5.21
C GLU A 167 -9.32 18.72 3.99
N ASP A 168 -8.59 19.81 3.88
CA ASP A 168 -8.58 20.60 2.64
C ASP A 168 -7.82 19.82 1.56
N LEU A 169 -8.56 19.39 0.57
CA LEU A 169 -8.07 18.64 -0.59
C LEU A 169 -8.27 19.42 -1.90
N SER A 170 -8.42 20.74 -1.82
CA SER A 170 -8.68 21.59 -2.98
C SER A 170 -7.58 21.51 -4.03
N SER A 171 -6.31 21.34 -3.61
CA SER A 171 -5.16 21.12 -4.50
C SER A 171 -5.32 19.83 -5.32
N TYR A 172 -5.74 18.75 -4.68
CA TYR A 172 -6.02 17.47 -5.35
C TYR A 172 -7.17 17.58 -6.35
N ALA A 173 -8.27 18.22 -5.95
CA ALA A 173 -9.42 18.41 -6.82
C ALA A 173 -9.05 19.19 -8.10
N LYS A 174 -8.19 20.21 -7.99
CA LYS A 174 -7.67 20.96 -9.14
C LYS A 174 -6.85 20.06 -10.08
N ILE A 175 -5.98 19.21 -9.54
CA ILE A 175 -5.16 18.27 -10.31
C ILE A 175 -6.06 17.23 -10.99
N GLN A 176 -6.97 16.62 -10.26
CA GLN A 176 -7.92 15.61 -10.76
C GLN A 176 -8.74 16.14 -11.91
N LYS A 177 -9.27 17.36 -11.78
CA LYS A 177 -10.04 18.02 -12.85
C LYS A 177 -9.17 18.35 -14.07
N ARG A 178 -7.99 18.94 -13.86
CA ARG A 178 -7.10 19.36 -14.96
C ARG A 178 -6.59 18.18 -15.78
N LEU A 179 -6.20 17.08 -15.11
CA LEU A 179 -5.63 15.91 -15.74
C LEU A 179 -6.68 14.84 -16.08
N GLN A 180 -7.96 15.08 -15.77
CA GLN A 180 -9.06 14.14 -15.98
C GLN A 180 -8.75 12.77 -15.37
N CYS A 181 -8.31 12.76 -14.10
CA CYS A 181 -7.88 11.55 -13.43
C CYS A 181 -9.04 10.56 -13.27
N GLN A 182 -8.72 9.29 -13.42
CA GLN A 182 -9.67 8.19 -13.26
C GLN A 182 -10.00 7.94 -11.78
N ASN A 183 -11.05 7.19 -11.51
CA ASN A 183 -11.40 6.77 -10.16
C ASN A 183 -10.53 5.59 -9.68
N PHE A 184 -10.54 5.33 -8.37
CA PHE A 184 -9.74 4.26 -7.77
C PHE A 184 -10.09 2.86 -8.27
N GLY A 185 -11.33 2.61 -8.71
CA GLY A 185 -11.71 1.35 -9.33
C GLY A 185 -10.83 1.01 -10.53
N SER A 186 -10.49 1.99 -11.36
CA SER A 186 -9.60 1.79 -12.51
C SER A 186 -8.18 1.33 -12.12
N TYR A 187 -7.69 1.74 -10.94
CA TYR A 187 -6.42 1.23 -10.40
C TYR A 187 -6.55 -0.24 -9.99
N ILE A 188 -7.62 -0.59 -9.29
CA ILE A 188 -7.89 -1.98 -8.88
C ILE A 188 -8.06 -2.89 -10.09
N ASP A 189 -8.79 -2.45 -11.13
CA ASP A 189 -8.98 -3.21 -12.37
C ASP A 189 -7.66 -3.43 -13.13
N ARG A 190 -6.81 -2.41 -13.18
CA ARG A 190 -5.48 -2.48 -13.79
C ARG A 190 -4.58 -3.52 -13.14
N PHE A 191 -4.70 -3.68 -11.84
CA PHE A 191 -3.91 -4.61 -11.02
C PHE A 191 -4.76 -5.75 -10.47
N SER A 192 -5.78 -6.16 -11.22
CA SER A 192 -6.74 -7.19 -10.82
C SER A 192 -6.09 -8.52 -10.42
N ASP A 193 -4.96 -8.88 -11.05
CA ASP A 193 -4.21 -10.08 -10.70
C ASP A 193 -3.67 -10.01 -9.27
N ILE A 194 -3.23 -8.82 -8.83
CA ILE A 194 -2.73 -8.61 -7.47
C ILE A 194 -3.89 -8.56 -6.48
N TYR A 195 -4.95 -7.83 -6.82
CA TYR A 195 -6.02 -7.57 -5.87
C TYR A 195 -7.03 -8.71 -5.77
N PHE A 196 -7.47 -9.27 -6.88
CA PHE A 196 -8.50 -10.31 -6.88
C PHE A 196 -7.93 -11.72 -6.92
N LYS A 197 -6.97 -12.00 -7.81
CA LYS A 197 -6.44 -13.36 -7.94
C LYS A 197 -5.58 -13.80 -6.76
N SER A 198 -4.88 -12.86 -6.12
CA SER A 198 -4.10 -13.12 -4.90
C SER A 198 -4.92 -13.13 -3.61
N GLY A 199 -6.20 -12.74 -3.68
CA GLY A 199 -7.08 -12.68 -2.51
C GLY A 199 -6.85 -11.46 -1.60
N VAL A 200 -6.09 -10.45 -2.01
CA VAL A 200 -5.95 -9.19 -1.26
C VAL A 200 -7.30 -8.48 -1.18
N LEU A 201 -8.10 -8.53 -2.26
CA LEU A 201 -9.51 -8.18 -2.26
C LEU A 201 -10.32 -9.44 -2.54
N PRO A 202 -10.99 -10.00 -1.53
CA PRO A 202 -11.85 -11.14 -1.75
C PRO A 202 -13.07 -10.72 -2.58
N ALA A 203 -13.38 -11.54 -3.61
CA ALA A 203 -14.55 -11.31 -4.44
C ALA A 203 -15.86 -11.38 -3.63
N ASN A 204 -15.87 -12.25 -2.62
CA ASN A 204 -17.01 -12.44 -1.72
C ASN A 204 -16.51 -12.59 -0.28
N THR A 205 -17.23 -11.96 0.64
CA THR A 205 -17.04 -12.15 2.08
C THR A 205 -18.32 -12.67 2.71
N PHE A 206 -18.18 -13.45 3.75
CA PHE A 206 -19.30 -14.05 4.50
C PHE A 206 -19.03 -13.99 5.99
N ASN A 207 -20.08 -14.10 6.80
CA ASN A 207 -19.96 -14.34 8.24
C ASN A 207 -20.08 -15.84 8.50
N LEU A 208 -19.30 -16.33 9.45
CA LEU A 208 -19.42 -17.71 9.95
C LEU A 208 -20.25 -17.67 11.24
N GLU A 209 -21.51 -18.06 11.15
CA GLU A 209 -22.42 -18.11 12.29
C GLU A 209 -22.32 -19.47 13.00
N SER A 210 -22.38 -19.43 14.32
CA SER A 210 -22.36 -20.64 15.13
C SER A 210 -23.69 -21.42 15.02
N MET A 211 -23.59 -22.68 14.66
CA MET A 211 -24.77 -23.57 14.66
C MET A 211 -25.30 -23.83 16.08
N GLN A 212 -24.45 -23.79 17.10
CA GLN A 212 -24.83 -24.06 18.49
C GLN A 212 -25.39 -22.81 19.18
N GLN A 213 -25.02 -21.63 18.72
CA GLN A 213 -25.45 -20.33 19.26
C GLN A 213 -25.88 -19.42 18.10
N PRO A 214 -27.10 -19.54 17.60
CA PRO A 214 -27.61 -18.66 16.55
C PRO A 214 -27.52 -17.19 16.94
N GLY A 215 -27.12 -16.35 15.98
CA GLY A 215 -26.86 -14.91 16.20
C GLY A 215 -25.47 -14.60 16.73
N PHE A 216 -24.57 -15.61 16.87
CA PHE A 216 -23.19 -15.41 17.24
C PHE A 216 -22.26 -15.84 16.09
N CYS A 217 -21.26 -15.01 15.79
CA CYS A 217 -20.37 -15.17 14.66
C CYS A 217 -18.91 -15.34 15.10
N LEU A 218 -18.16 -16.16 14.35
CA LEU A 218 -16.72 -16.27 14.50
C LEU A 218 -16.06 -14.91 14.28
N THR A 219 -15.23 -14.50 15.20
CA THR A 219 -14.60 -13.19 15.25
C THR A 219 -13.10 -13.34 15.49
N ALA A 220 -12.31 -12.63 14.70
CA ALA A 220 -10.88 -12.45 14.96
C ALA A 220 -10.68 -11.28 15.94
N SER A 221 -9.93 -11.47 17.01
CA SER A 221 -9.59 -10.42 17.98
C SER A 221 -8.10 -10.40 18.28
N GLY A 222 -7.55 -9.23 18.62
CA GLY A 222 -6.13 -9.08 18.91
C GLY A 222 -5.22 -9.10 17.68
N PHE A 223 -5.74 -9.28 16.47
CA PHE A 223 -4.97 -9.20 15.24
C PHE A 223 -4.73 -7.72 14.87
N GLN A 224 -3.50 -7.37 14.62
CA GLN A 224 -3.17 -6.10 13.96
C GLN A 224 -3.36 -6.29 12.45
N LEU A 225 -4.43 -5.70 11.93
CA LEU A 225 -4.67 -5.69 10.49
C LEU A 225 -3.54 -4.89 9.82
N GLY A 226 -2.90 -5.51 8.83
CA GLY A 226 -1.93 -4.83 7.98
C GLY A 226 -0.45 -5.00 8.34
N HIS A 227 -0.09 -5.54 9.49
CA HIS A 227 1.32 -5.82 9.82
C HIS A 227 1.71 -7.27 9.50
N ALA A 228 2.87 -7.45 8.86
CA ALA A 228 3.41 -8.77 8.49
C ALA A 228 3.80 -9.64 9.72
N LYS A 229 3.93 -9.04 10.90
CA LYS A 229 4.04 -9.77 12.17
C LYS A 229 2.63 -9.91 12.74
N VAL A 230 2.07 -11.07 12.54
CA VAL A 230 0.83 -11.49 13.20
C VAL A 230 1.12 -11.47 14.71
N ALA A 231 0.61 -10.45 15.40
CA ALA A 231 0.46 -10.57 16.84
C ALA A 231 -0.45 -11.79 17.10
N GLU A 232 -0.19 -12.56 18.12
CA GLU A 232 -1.02 -13.70 18.52
C GLU A 232 -2.46 -13.21 18.68
N GLY A 233 -3.28 -13.40 17.66
CA GLY A 233 -4.68 -13.06 17.69
C GLY A 233 -5.48 -14.23 18.21
N GLN A 234 -6.65 -13.94 18.77
CA GLN A 234 -7.57 -14.95 19.28
C GLN A 234 -8.79 -15.05 18.35
N LEU A 235 -9.26 -16.26 18.16
CA LEU A 235 -10.57 -16.52 17.59
C LEU A 235 -11.59 -16.66 18.70
N GLY A 236 -12.70 -15.98 18.57
CA GLY A 236 -13.80 -16.03 19.53
C GLY A 236 -15.14 -16.06 18.80
N VAL A 237 -16.21 -16.27 19.56
CA VAL A 237 -17.59 -16.21 19.06
C VAL A 237 -18.30 -15.11 19.82
N VAL A 238 -18.76 -14.08 19.12
CA VAL A 238 -19.48 -12.94 19.68
C VAL A 238 -20.72 -12.65 18.86
N LYS A 239 -21.61 -11.80 19.35
CA LYS A 239 -22.82 -11.40 18.61
C LYS A 239 -22.48 -10.96 17.18
N CYS A 240 -23.25 -11.46 16.22
CA CYS A 240 -23.04 -11.13 14.81
C CYS A 240 -23.19 -9.62 14.55
N ASP A 241 -22.21 -9.05 13.88
CA ASP A 241 -22.22 -7.67 13.39
C ASP A 241 -21.84 -7.68 11.90
N SER A 242 -22.82 -7.42 11.05
CA SER A 242 -22.62 -7.39 9.59
C SER A 242 -21.68 -6.26 9.14
N THR A 243 -21.40 -5.29 10.01
CA THR A 243 -20.49 -4.17 9.72
C THR A 243 -19.06 -4.41 10.19
N SER A 244 -18.84 -5.41 11.04
CA SER A 244 -17.53 -5.72 11.60
C SER A 244 -16.63 -6.41 10.58
N SER A 245 -15.50 -5.82 10.24
CA SER A 245 -14.46 -6.44 9.41
C SER A 245 -13.82 -7.64 10.08
N PHE A 246 -13.83 -7.72 11.43
CA PHE A 246 -13.28 -8.85 12.19
C PHE A 246 -14.14 -10.11 12.12
N GLN A 247 -15.35 -10.00 11.58
CA GLN A 247 -16.29 -11.11 11.35
C GLN A 247 -16.45 -11.45 9.87
N LYS A 248 -15.67 -10.80 8.98
CA LYS A 248 -15.70 -11.08 7.54
C LYS A 248 -14.63 -12.08 7.16
N TRP A 249 -15.08 -13.18 6.61
CA TRP A 249 -14.25 -14.29 6.16
C TRP A 249 -14.34 -14.44 4.65
N HIS A 250 -13.34 -15.00 4.04
CA HIS A 250 -13.32 -15.31 2.62
C HIS A 250 -12.55 -16.62 2.37
N HIS A 251 -12.81 -17.26 1.27
CA HIS A 251 -12.02 -18.42 0.84
C HIS A 251 -10.65 -17.95 0.37
N ALA A 252 -9.58 -18.52 0.93
CA ALA A 252 -8.24 -18.34 0.38
C ALA A 252 -8.15 -19.04 -0.97
N ASN A 253 -7.64 -18.35 -2.00
CA ASN A 253 -7.29 -18.99 -3.26
C ASN A 253 -6.03 -19.84 -3.04
N ARG A 254 -6.16 -21.16 -3.09
CA ARG A 254 -5.05 -22.13 -2.93
C ARG A 254 -3.91 -21.94 -3.93
N ALA A 255 -4.14 -21.32 -5.07
CA ALA A 255 -3.14 -21.10 -6.11
C ALA A 255 -1.96 -20.18 -5.70
N ALA A 256 -2.06 -19.48 -4.57
CA ALA A 256 -1.00 -18.60 -4.06
C ALA A 256 -0.07 -19.26 -3.02
N SER A 257 -0.33 -20.51 -2.59
CA SER A 257 0.41 -21.18 -1.52
C SER A 257 1.22 -22.42 -1.97
N GLU A 258 1.15 -22.80 -3.22
CA GLU A 258 1.83 -23.99 -3.74
C GLU A 258 2.79 -23.65 -4.89
N ASN A 259 3.80 -22.80 -4.63
CA ASN A 259 5.05 -22.76 -5.41
C ASN A 259 6.18 -22.13 -4.57
#